data_d96355adfa92f7af1836611adc9c2078
#
_entry.id   d96355adfa92f7af1836611adc9c2078
#
_cell.length_a   1.000
_cell.length_b   1.000
_cell.length_c   1.000
_cell.angle_alpha   90.00
_cell.angle_beta   90.00
_cell.angle_gamma   90.00
#
_symmetry.space_group_name_H-M   'P 1'
#
loop_
_entity.id
_entity.type
_entity.pdbx_description
1 polymer ?
#
loop_
_entity_poly.entity_id
_entity_poly.type
_entity_poly.pdbx_seq_one_letter_code
_entity_poly.pdbx_strand_id
1 'polypeptide(L)'
;MATPRCLPRSYTMLNHHGKKLLTTNFFVGSTNSINITTARRYFFSKISSSSTKDDKRVVTSIQKDGIARVTLNRPDKLNSLDLAMFEAIAETAERLAKDASVRAVILSGEGKAFCTGLDVKSIMKNSPLSTGERLLSKRHPNSVSNLAQDVGYLWRDLRVPVIAAIHGMCFGGGLQIALGADMRYCTPDCKLSIMEAKWGLIPDMSASVTLRELVPIDVAKELTFTGKIVTGEEAAQLNLVTRCVEDPLGEAERIAKEIVGRSPDAISAAKQLYQKNWVYASEEDSLNYEMELQKTLLGSWNQIAASTKNFGWRLPYWSRKDSPDNKK
;
A
#
# COMPACT_ATOMS: atom_id res chain seq x y z
N MET A 1 -35.86 -28.01 53.65
CA MET A 1 -34.81 -27.22 52.96
C MET A 1 -35.19 -27.14 51.49
N ALA A 2 -35.66 -26.02 51.05
CA ALA A 2 -36.15 -25.84 49.69
C ALA A 2 -35.01 -25.33 48.78
N THR A 3 -34.77 -26.03 47.67
CA THR A 3 -33.82 -25.62 46.64
C THR A 3 -34.34 -24.41 45.82
N PRO A 4 -33.54 -23.42 45.56
CA PRO A 4 -33.97 -22.26 44.76
C PRO A 4 -34.10 -22.65 43.28
N ARG A 5 -35.28 -22.43 42.70
CA ARG A 5 -35.54 -22.52 41.27
C ARG A 5 -34.84 -21.36 40.52
N CYS A 6 -33.88 -21.67 39.63
CA CYS A 6 -33.35 -20.73 38.68
C CYS A 6 -34.38 -20.43 37.61
N LEU A 7 -34.73 -19.14 37.46
CA LEU A 7 -35.55 -18.64 36.36
C LEU A 7 -34.62 -18.30 35.17
N PRO A 8 -35.02 -18.58 33.94
CA PRO A 8 -34.26 -18.22 32.73
C PRO A 8 -34.24 -16.71 32.54
N ARG A 9 -33.06 -16.13 32.40
CA ARG A 9 -32.92 -14.73 31.96
C ARG A 9 -32.76 -14.69 30.44
N SER A 10 -33.67 -14.00 29.76
CA SER A 10 -33.59 -13.71 28.36
C SER A 10 -32.90 -12.36 28.14
N TYR A 11 -31.92 -12.31 27.25
CA TYR A 11 -31.28 -11.08 26.82
C TYR A 11 -31.65 -10.81 25.36
N THR A 12 -32.08 -9.59 25.08
CA THR A 12 -32.43 -9.13 23.73
C THR A 12 -31.42 -8.08 23.30
N MET A 13 -30.71 -8.31 22.18
CA MET A 13 -29.88 -7.29 21.57
C MET A 13 -30.69 -6.49 20.53
N LEU A 14 -30.58 -5.18 20.58
CA LEU A 14 -31.17 -4.25 19.65
C LEU A 14 -30.06 -3.62 18.78
N ASN A 15 -30.35 -3.33 17.51
CA ASN A 15 -29.45 -2.54 16.68
C ASN A 15 -29.62 -1.04 16.94
N HIS A 16 -28.78 -0.20 16.34
CA HIS A 16 -28.80 1.26 16.47
C HIS A 16 -30.16 1.94 16.10
N HIS A 17 -31.10 1.18 15.53
CA HIS A 17 -32.45 1.65 15.18
C HIS A 17 -33.55 0.96 16.00
N GLY A 18 -33.21 0.35 17.15
CA GLY A 18 -34.19 -0.24 18.06
C GLY A 18 -34.87 -1.53 17.57
N LYS A 19 -34.39 -2.16 16.49
CA LYS A 19 -34.94 -3.42 15.98
C LYS A 19 -34.26 -4.63 16.63
N LYS A 20 -35.10 -5.61 17.06
CA LYS A 20 -34.62 -6.88 17.64
C LYS A 20 -33.76 -7.65 16.63
N LEU A 21 -32.52 -7.97 16.98
CA LEU A 21 -31.62 -8.77 16.17
C LEU A 21 -31.67 -10.27 16.48
N LEU A 22 -31.85 -10.63 17.75
CA LEU A 22 -31.98 -12.06 18.18
C LEU A 22 -32.46 -12.12 19.64
N THR A 23 -33.33 -13.08 19.96
CA THR A 23 -33.63 -13.47 21.34
C THR A 23 -33.11 -14.88 21.54
N THR A 24 -32.15 -15.05 22.44
CA THR A 24 -31.61 -16.40 22.76
C THR A 24 -31.83 -16.69 24.23
N ASN A 25 -32.45 -17.84 24.51
CA ASN A 25 -32.62 -18.35 25.86
C ASN A 25 -31.43 -19.26 26.21
N PHE A 26 -30.68 -18.91 27.23
CA PHE A 26 -29.62 -19.75 27.76
C PHE A 26 -30.05 -20.34 29.12
N PHE A 27 -29.93 -21.65 29.23
CA PHE A 27 -29.95 -22.32 30.54
C PHE A 27 -28.59 -22.22 31.19
N VAL A 28 -28.48 -21.58 32.34
CA VAL A 28 -27.25 -21.53 33.13
C VAL A 28 -27.31 -22.67 34.14
N GLY A 29 -26.63 -23.77 33.80
CA GLY A 29 -26.26 -24.80 34.76
C GLY A 29 -24.91 -24.40 35.40
N SER A 30 -24.80 -24.61 36.72
CA SER A 30 -23.64 -24.25 37.51
C SER A 30 -22.35 -24.92 37.02
N THR A 31 -21.26 -24.14 37.05
CA THR A 31 -19.85 -24.50 36.80
C THR A 31 -19.46 -24.82 35.36
N ASN A 32 -19.15 -23.78 34.60
CA ASN A 32 -18.00 -23.72 33.69
C ASN A 32 -17.89 -22.30 33.15
N SER A 33 -16.76 -21.66 33.37
CA SER A 33 -16.41 -20.36 32.86
C SER A 33 -16.36 -20.44 31.32
N ILE A 34 -17.34 -19.85 30.65
CA ILE A 34 -17.32 -19.68 29.18
C ILE A 34 -16.20 -18.69 28.84
N ASN A 35 -15.18 -19.20 28.19
CA ASN A 35 -14.04 -18.41 27.74
C ASN A 35 -14.49 -17.43 26.66
N ILE A 36 -14.64 -16.13 27.01
CA ILE A 36 -15.09 -15.04 26.16
C ILE A 36 -14.27 -14.95 24.85
N THR A 37 -13.02 -15.44 24.89
CA THR A 37 -12.12 -15.50 23.74
C THR A 37 -12.62 -16.45 22.64
N THR A 38 -13.29 -17.54 22.99
CA THR A 38 -13.80 -18.53 22.00
C THR A 38 -15.09 -18.01 21.33
N ALA A 39 -15.95 -17.34 22.08
CA ALA A 39 -17.16 -16.73 21.51
C ALA A 39 -16.80 -15.57 20.54
N ARG A 40 -15.76 -14.78 20.86
CA ARG A 40 -15.25 -13.72 20.00
C ARG A 40 -14.65 -14.26 18.70
N ARG A 41 -13.92 -15.38 18.73
CA ARG A 41 -13.40 -16.05 17.51
C ARG A 41 -14.50 -16.61 16.62
N TYR A 42 -15.55 -17.17 17.18
CA TYR A 42 -16.67 -17.73 16.41
C TYR A 42 -17.53 -16.63 15.74
N PHE A 43 -17.67 -15.48 16.39
CA PHE A 43 -18.40 -14.32 15.84
C PHE A 43 -17.61 -13.65 14.72
N PHE A 44 -16.29 -13.49 14.86
CA PHE A 44 -15.44 -12.92 13.81
C PHE A 44 -15.27 -13.85 12.59
N SER A 45 -15.29 -15.17 12.76
CA SER A 45 -15.19 -16.12 11.63
C SER A 45 -16.45 -16.18 10.76
N LYS A 46 -17.62 -15.80 11.31
CA LYS A 46 -18.88 -15.80 10.55
C LYS A 46 -19.18 -14.47 9.83
N ILE A 47 -18.48 -13.37 10.19
CA ILE A 47 -18.60 -12.07 9.50
C ILE A 47 -17.68 -12.01 8.27
N SER A 48 -16.67 -12.89 8.18
CA SER A 48 -15.70 -12.88 7.07
C SER A 48 -16.10 -13.71 5.82
N SER A 49 -17.34 -14.23 5.74
CA SER A 49 -17.72 -15.15 4.66
C SER A 49 -18.92 -14.73 3.82
N SER A 50 -19.10 -13.43 3.56
CA SER A 50 -20.03 -12.99 2.52
C SER A 50 -19.66 -11.63 1.91
N SER A 51 -18.43 -11.45 1.46
CA SER A 51 -18.14 -10.39 0.48
C SER A 51 -18.16 -11.00 -0.90
N THR A 52 -19.15 -10.64 -1.70
CA THR A 52 -19.15 -10.89 -3.14
C THR A 52 -17.88 -10.32 -3.76
N LYS A 53 -17.38 -10.94 -4.83
CA LYS A 53 -16.12 -10.60 -5.51
C LYS A 53 -15.98 -9.13 -5.93
N ASP A 54 -17.09 -8.36 -5.93
CA ASP A 54 -17.19 -6.97 -6.39
C ASP A 54 -16.92 -5.91 -5.30
N ASP A 55 -16.77 -6.28 -4.04
CA ASP A 55 -16.69 -5.32 -2.94
C ASP A 55 -15.25 -5.04 -2.42
N LYS A 56 -14.23 -5.63 -3.03
CA LYS A 56 -12.83 -5.43 -2.61
C LYS A 56 -12.30 -4.11 -3.16
N ARG A 57 -11.92 -3.17 -2.26
CA ARG A 57 -11.32 -1.89 -2.61
C ARG A 57 -9.98 -2.01 -3.35
N VAL A 58 -9.24 -3.07 -3.09
CA VAL A 58 -7.98 -3.38 -3.75
C VAL A 58 -7.99 -4.84 -4.20
N VAL A 59 -7.74 -5.06 -5.47
CA VAL A 59 -7.59 -6.40 -6.07
C VAL A 59 -6.11 -6.68 -6.25
N THR A 60 -5.67 -7.86 -5.81
CA THR A 60 -4.27 -8.27 -5.91
C THR A 60 -4.19 -9.64 -6.55
N SER A 61 -3.30 -9.79 -7.54
CA SER A 61 -2.91 -11.08 -8.10
C SER A 61 -1.39 -11.19 -8.17
N ILE A 62 -0.83 -12.34 -7.82
CA ILE A 62 0.60 -12.61 -7.90
C ILE A 62 0.82 -13.65 -8.99
N GLN A 63 1.63 -13.32 -9.97
CA GLN A 63 1.98 -14.20 -11.08
C GLN A 63 3.07 -15.21 -10.66
N LYS A 64 3.23 -16.28 -11.44
CA LYS A 64 4.22 -17.33 -11.16
C LYS A 64 5.68 -16.80 -11.13
N ASP A 65 5.96 -15.72 -11.83
CA ASP A 65 7.26 -15.06 -11.88
C ASP A 65 7.51 -14.08 -10.72
N GLY A 66 6.51 -13.91 -9.83
CA GLY A 66 6.57 -13.06 -8.66
C GLY A 66 6.14 -11.61 -8.91
N ILE A 67 5.59 -11.29 -10.08
CA ILE A 67 5.00 -9.96 -10.32
C ILE A 67 3.64 -9.88 -9.63
N ALA A 68 3.50 -8.98 -8.67
CA ALA A 68 2.23 -8.67 -8.01
C ALA A 68 1.53 -7.51 -8.73
N ARG A 69 0.35 -7.74 -9.26
CA ARG A 69 -0.54 -6.69 -9.77
C ARG A 69 -1.47 -6.26 -8.64
N VAL A 70 -1.47 -4.97 -8.34
CA VAL A 70 -2.31 -4.33 -7.33
C VAL A 70 -3.15 -3.28 -8.02
N THR A 71 -4.47 -3.46 -8.02
CA THR A 71 -5.40 -2.58 -8.72
C THR A 71 -6.33 -1.93 -7.70
N LEU A 72 -6.37 -0.60 -7.68
CA LEU A 72 -7.37 0.17 -6.95
C LEU A 72 -8.72 -0.07 -7.62
N ASN A 73 -9.69 -0.61 -6.89
CA ASN A 73 -10.92 -1.15 -7.47
C ASN A 73 -12.17 -0.49 -6.88
N ARG A 74 -12.40 0.75 -7.27
CA ARG A 74 -13.61 1.51 -6.99
C ARG A 74 -13.94 2.41 -8.18
N PRO A 75 -14.10 1.81 -9.40
CA PRO A 75 -14.19 2.55 -10.65
C PRO A 75 -15.41 3.49 -10.73
N ASP A 76 -16.52 3.15 -10.09
CA ASP A 76 -17.74 3.96 -9.96
C ASP A 76 -17.52 5.28 -9.21
N LYS A 77 -16.45 5.38 -8.43
CA LYS A 77 -16.01 6.57 -7.69
C LYS A 77 -14.61 7.03 -8.13
N LEU A 78 -14.18 6.66 -9.34
CA LEU A 78 -12.86 7.03 -9.89
C LEU A 78 -11.72 6.70 -8.90
N ASN A 79 -11.85 5.58 -8.21
CA ASN A 79 -10.93 5.06 -7.20
C ASN A 79 -10.64 6.05 -6.05
N SER A 80 -11.61 6.94 -5.72
CA SER A 80 -11.46 7.85 -4.59
C SER A 80 -11.39 7.11 -3.26
N LEU A 81 -10.67 7.71 -2.30
CA LEU A 81 -10.25 7.12 -1.05
C LEU A 81 -11.30 7.33 0.04
N ASP A 82 -12.07 6.30 0.34
CA ASP A 82 -12.80 6.17 1.60
C ASP A 82 -11.93 5.45 2.66
N LEU A 83 -12.34 5.39 3.91
CA LEU A 83 -11.57 4.76 4.98
C LEU A 83 -11.22 3.29 4.66
N ALA A 84 -12.17 2.55 4.06
CA ALA A 84 -11.94 1.16 3.65
C ALA A 84 -10.88 1.04 2.56
N MET A 85 -10.75 2.03 1.65
CA MET A 85 -9.70 2.06 0.63
C MET A 85 -8.33 2.32 1.28
N PHE A 86 -8.24 3.26 2.25
CA PHE A 86 -7.00 3.48 3.00
C PHE A 86 -6.51 2.21 3.69
N GLU A 87 -7.41 1.55 4.43
CA GLU A 87 -7.09 0.30 5.14
C GLU A 87 -6.68 -0.80 4.16
N ALA A 88 -7.42 -0.99 3.07
CA ALA A 88 -7.14 -2.03 2.08
C ALA A 88 -5.79 -1.83 1.36
N ILE A 89 -5.41 -0.57 1.04
CA ILE A 89 -4.10 -0.25 0.45
C ILE A 89 -2.97 -0.60 1.42
N ALA A 90 -3.07 -0.12 2.67
CA ALA A 90 -2.04 -0.33 3.67
C ALA A 90 -1.88 -1.82 4.03
N GLU A 91 -2.98 -2.56 4.22
CA GLU A 91 -2.96 -4.01 4.45
C GLU A 91 -2.37 -4.80 3.27
N THR A 92 -2.66 -4.35 2.03
CA THR A 92 -2.08 -4.98 0.83
C THR A 92 -0.58 -4.79 0.78
N ALA A 93 -0.07 -3.58 1.03
CA ALA A 93 1.36 -3.31 1.05
C ALA A 93 2.08 -4.13 2.14
N GLU A 94 1.54 -4.18 3.36
CA GLU A 94 2.10 -4.99 4.45
C GLU A 94 2.11 -6.49 4.15
N ARG A 95 1.07 -7.00 3.52
CA ARG A 95 1.00 -8.41 3.10
C ARG A 95 2.06 -8.73 2.06
N LEU A 96 2.23 -7.87 1.05
CA LEU A 96 3.26 -8.03 0.02
C LEU A 96 4.68 -7.87 0.58
N ALA A 97 4.88 -7.04 1.60
CA ALA A 97 6.16 -6.90 2.29
C ALA A 97 6.63 -8.21 2.94
N LYS A 98 5.69 -9.00 3.45
CA LYS A 98 5.94 -10.29 4.12
C LYS A 98 6.10 -11.46 3.14
N ASP A 99 5.69 -11.29 1.90
CA ASP A 99 5.76 -12.36 0.88
C ASP A 99 7.10 -12.31 0.13
N ALA A 100 7.99 -13.23 0.48
CA ALA A 100 9.31 -13.34 -0.14
C ALA A 100 9.26 -13.81 -1.61
N SER A 101 8.14 -14.31 -2.10
CA SER A 101 7.96 -14.69 -3.51
C SER A 101 7.73 -13.50 -4.42
N VAL A 102 7.28 -12.36 -3.86
CA VAL A 102 7.07 -11.13 -4.62
C VAL A 102 8.39 -10.53 -5.05
N ARG A 103 8.49 -10.20 -6.34
CA ARG A 103 9.70 -9.73 -7.02
C ARG A 103 9.58 -8.30 -7.56
N ALA A 104 8.37 -7.90 -7.94
CA ALA A 104 8.01 -6.55 -8.37
C ALA A 104 6.51 -6.33 -8.12
N VAL A 105 6.11 -5.07 -7.96
CA VAL A 105 4.71 -4.67 -7.80
C VAL A 105 4.34 -3.70 -8.92
N ILE A 106 3.17 -3.92 -9.54
CA ILE A 106 2.56 -2.97 -10.48
C ILE A 106 1.30 -2.42 -9.82
N LEU A 107 1.26 -1.10 -9.62
CA LEU A 107 0.10 -0.37 -9.12
C LEU A 107 -0.69 0.23 -10.28
N SER A 108 -2.00 0.01 -10.32
CA SER A 108 -2.90 0.57 -11.33
C SER A 108 -4.26 0.94 -10.72
N GLY A 109 -5.09 1.66 -11.46
CA GLY A 109 -6.48 1.91 -11.12
C GLY A 109 -7.42 1.19 -12.09
N GLU A 110 -8.55 0.70 -11.61
CA GLU A 110 -9.60 0.15 -12.45
C GLU A 110 -10.44 1.26 -13.08
N GLY A 111 -10.88 1.09 -14.33
CA GLY A 111 -11.79 2.00 -15.02
C GLY A 111 -11.12 3.24 -15.60
N LYS A 112 -11.69 4.44 -15.39
CA LYS A 112 -11.35 5.68 -16.11
C LYS A 112 -10.27 6.54 -15.45
N ALA A 113 -9.80 6.19 -14.26
CA ALA A 113 -8.85 7.00 -13.51
C ALA A 113 -7.94 6.11 -12.66
N PHE A 114 -6.73 6.57 -12.43
CA PHE A 114 -5.87 5.93 -11.44
C PHE A 114 -6.47 6.10 -10.03
N CYS A 115 -6.62 7.35 -9.56
CA CYS A 115 -7.28 7.67 -8.28
C CYS A 115 -7.48 9.19 -8.18
N THR A 116 -8.67 9.63 -7.79
CA THR A 116 -9.01 11.06 -7.66
C THR A 116 -8.83 11.63 -6.25
N GLY A 117 -8.14 10.88 -5.36
CA GLY A 117 -7.85 11.34 -3.99
C GLY A 117 -9.03 11.11 -3.03
N LEU A 118 -9.10 11.92 -1.99
CA LEU A 118 -10.01 11.74 -0.86
C LEU A 118 -11.49 11.78 -1.28
N ASP A 119 -12.29 10.78 -0.88
CA ASP A 119 -13.75 10.84 -0.98
C ASP A 119 -14.33 11.74 0.13
N VAL A 120 -14.24 13.05 -0.10
CA VAL A 120 -14.68 14.08 0.85
C VAL A 120 -16.15 13.86 1.29
N LYS A 121 -17.02 13.45 0.35
CA LYS A 121 -18.44 13.21 0.66
C LYS A 121 -18.61 12.03 1.61
N SER A 122 -17.85 10.96 1.40
CA SER A 122 -17.89 9.77 2.28
C SER A 122 -17.38 10.11 3.68
N ILE A 123 -16.31 10.87 3.79
CA ILE A 123 -15.72 11.27 5.07
C ILE A 123 -16.63 12.21 5.84
N MET A 124 -17.22 13.21 5.18
CA MET A 124 -18.16 14.13 5.83
C MET A 124 -19.42 13.41 6.32
N LYS A 125 -19.87 12.36 5.64
CA LYS A 125 -21.06 11.59 6.03
C LYS A 125 -20.81 10.68 7.25
N ASN A 126 -19.59 10.18 7.41
CA ASN A 126 -19.23 9.15 8.40
C ASN A 126 -18.53 9.70 9.65
N SER A 127 -18.94 10.88 10.15
CA SER A 127 -18.30 11.55 11.28
C SER A 127 -16.86 12.01 10.98
N PRO A 128 -16.68 13.25 10.51
CA PRO A 128 -15.39 13.78 10.06
C PRO A 128 -14.29 13.72 11.13
N LEU A 129 -14.63 13.94 12.40
CA LEU A 129 -13.66 13.94 13.50
C LEU A 129 -13.10 12.53 13.75
N SER A 130 -13.97 11.53 13.90
CA SER A 130 -13.50 10.14 14.15
C SER A 130 -12.77 9.53 12.96
N THR A 131 -13.15 9.88 11.73
CA THR A 131 -12.43 9.47 10.53
C THR A 131 -11.06 10.15 10.46
N GLY A 132 -10.98 11.44 10.76
CA GLY A 132 -9.72 12.19 10.84
C GLY A 132 -8.77 11.61 11.90
N GLU A 133 -9.27 11.35 13.11
CA GLU A 133 -8.50 10.69 14.17
C GLU A 133 -7.96 9.33 13.71
N ARG A 134 -8.77 8.53 13.03
CA ARG A 134 -8.35 7.22 12.51
C ARG A 134 -7.27 7.36 11.45
N LEU A 135 -7.42 8.27 10.49
CA LEU A 135 -6.44 8.51 9.43
C LEU A 135 -5.10 9.01 9.98
N LEU A 136 -5.13 9.89 10.98
CA LEU A 136 -3.93 10.46 11.59
C LEU A 136 -3.31 9.58 12.69
N SER A 137 -3.93 8.44 13.01
CA SER A 137 -3.40 7.49 13.99
C SER A 137 -2.46 6.49 13.37
N LYS A 138 -1.40 6.14 14.10
CA LYS A 138 -0.48 5.04 13.72
C LYS A 138 -1.21 3.70 13.78
N ARG A 139 -1.00 2.85 12.78
CA ARG A 139 -1.58 1.49 12.77
C ARG A 139 -0.87 0.54 13.72
N HIS A 140 0.42 0.72 13.91
CA HIS A 140 1.24 -0.06 14.83
C HIS A 140 2.09 0.87 15.69
N PRO A 141 2.40 0.53 16.95
CA PRO A 141 3.16 1.38 17.86
C PRO A 141 4.52 1.82 17.31
N ASN A 142 5.17 0.97 16.55
CA ASN A 142 6.51 1.21 16.00
C ASN A 142 6.48 1.79 14.56
N SER A 143 5.31 2.06 14.00
CA SER A 143 5.22 2.69 12.67
C SER A 143 5.77 4.10 12.70
N VAL A 144 6.51 4.49 11.67
CA VAL A 144 6.97 5.87 11.46
C VAL A 144 5.84 6.74 10.86
N SER A 145 4.84 6.09 10.23
CA SER A 145 3.73 6.69 9.51
C SER A 145 2.39 6.44 10.20
N ASN A 146 1.39 7.27 9.92
CA ASN A 146 -0.02 7.06 10.25
C ASN A 146 -0.76 6.43 9.06
N LEU A 147 -2.05 6.08 9.22
CA LEU A 147 -2.83 5.41 8.18
C LEU A 147 -2.91 6.22 6.87
N ALA A 148 -3.05 7.55 6.94
CA ALA A 148 -3.09 8.38 5.75
C ALA A 148 -1.74 8.38 5.01
N GLN A 149 -0.64 8.38 5.74
CA GLN A 149 0.71 8.31 5.17
C GLN A 149 1.05 6.92 4.61
N ASP A 150 0.55 5.86 5.25
CA ASP A 150 0.82 4.47 4.88
C ASP A 150 0.50 4.17 3.41
N VAL A 151 -0.57 4.76 2.86
CA VAL A 151 -1.00 4.44 1.49
C VAL A 151 -0.02 4.90 0.40
N GLY A 152 0.86 5.86 0.71
CA GLY A 152 1.98 6.27 -0.15
C GLY A 152 3.31 5.69 0.35
N TYR A 153 3.57 5.80 1.66
CA TYR A 153 4.85 5.46 2.27
C TYR A 153 5.20 3.96 2.19
N LEU A 154 4.23 3.07 2.42
CA LEU A 154 4.50 1.64 2.44
C LEU A 154 4.94 1.08 1.09
N TRP A 155 4.53 1.66 -0.03
CA TRP A 155 5.03 1.28 -1.37
C TRP A 155 6.52 1.62 -1.53
N ARG A 156 6.90 2.80 -1.04
CA ARG A 156 8.31 3.20 -1.01
C ARG A 156 9.15 2.25 -0.15
N ASP A 157 8.62 1.86 1.01
CA ASP A 157 9.33 1.01 1.98
C ASP A 157 9.42 -0.48 1.59
N LEU A 158 8.62 -0.93 0.61
CA LEU A 158 8.73 -2.30 0.09
C LEU A 158 10.14 -2.59 -0.43
N ARG A 159 10.63 -3.79 -0.13
CA ARG A 159 11.95 -4.26 -0.56
C ARG A 159 12.04 -4.64 -2.04
N VAL A 160 10.95 -4.58 -2.76
CA VAL A 160 10.86 -4.88 -4.19
C VAL A 160 10.44 -3.63 -4.94
N PRO A 161 10.84 -3.48 -6.19
CA PRO A 161 10.42 -2.37 -7.02
C PRO A 161 8.91 -2.29 -7.15
N VAL A 162 8.39 -1.07 -7.06
CA VAL A 162 6.99 -0.72 -7.26
C VAL A 162 6.90 0.20 -8.48
N ILE A 163 6.04 -0.14 -9.42
CA ILE A 163 5.83 0.59 -10.66
C ILE A 163 4.38 1.04 -10.73
N ALA A 164 4.13 2.34 -10.81
CA ALA A 164 2.79 2.88 -11.00
C ALA A 164 2.49 3.08 -12.47
N ALA A 165 1.37 2.50 -12.93
CA ALA A 165 0.79 2.69 -14.25
C ALA A 165 -0.41 3.63 -14.11
N ILE A 166 -0.27 4.88 -14.57
CA ILE A 166 -1.20 5.97 -14.29
C ILE A 166 -1.94 6.34 -15.58
N HIS A 167 -3.26 6.48 -15.48
CA HIS A 167 -4.09 6.92 -16.58
C HIS A 167 -5.24 7.81 -16.09
N GLY A 168 -5.79 8.62 -16.98
CA GLY A 168 -6.92 9.48 -16.69
C GLY A 168 -6.61 10.50 -15.59
N MET A 169 -7.25 10.41 -14.44
CA MET A 169 -7.08 11.35 -13.33
C MET A 169 -6.26 10.74 -12.18
N CYS A 170 -5.28 11.51 -11.69
CA CYS A 170 -4.41 11.17 -10.57
C CYS A 170 -4.25 12.40 -9.68
N PHE A 171 -5.16 12.59 -8.71
CA PHE A 171 -5.30 13.82 -7.94
C PHE A 171 -5.08 13.62 -6.45
N GLY A 172 -4.49 14.62 -5.78
CA GLY A 172 -4.35 14.66 -4.33
C GLY A 172 -3.74 13.38 -3.75
N GLY A 173 -4.45 12.72 -2.85
CA GLY A 173 -4.03 11.44 -2.28
C GLY A 173 -3.74 10.35 -3.31
N GLY A 174 -4.41 10.38 -4.48
CA GLY A 174 -4.10 9.46 -5.58
C GLY A 174 -2.71 9.70 -6.17
N LEU A 175 -2.33 10.98 -6.35
CA LEU A 175 -0.98 11.30 -6.78
C LEU A 175 0.05 10.91 -5.69
N GLN A 176 -0.25 11.14 -4.43
CA GLN A 176 0.66 10.78 -3.33
C GLN A 176 0.88 9.26 -3.23
N ILE A 177 -0.14 8.43 -3.54
CA ILE A 177 0.04 6.97 -3.70
C ILE A 177 1.01 6.66 -4.84
N ALA A 178 0.82 7.28 -6.01
CA ALA A 178 1.69 7.07 -7.16
C ALA A 178 3.13 7.52 -6.91
N LEU A 179 3.33 8.63 -6.16
CA LEU A 179 4.66 9.13 -5.77
C LEU A 179 5.42 8.16 -4.84
N GLY A 180 4.73 7.27 -4.14
CA GLY A 180 5.35 6.21 -3.34
C GLY A 180 5.95 5.07 -4.18
N ALA A 181 5.62 4.96 -5.46
CA ALA A 181 6.24 3.99 -6.36
C ALA A 181 7.67 4.41 -6.74
N ASP A 182 8.53 3.44 -7.08
CA ASP A 182 9.89 3.71 -7.55
C ASP A 182 9.89 4.32 -8.97
N MET A 183 8.99 3.82 -9.82
CA MET A 183 8.82 4.30 -11.20
C MET A 183 7.34 4.59 -11.47
N ARG A 184 7.08 5.60 -12.27
CA ARG A 184 5.74 6.05 -12.66
C ARG A 184 5.69 6.24 -14.16
N TYR A 185 4.74 5.57 -14.81
CA TYR A 185 4.43 5.74 -16.23
C TYR A 185 3.01 6.28 -16.35
N CYS A 186 2.77 7.24 -17.21
CA CYS A 186 1.44 7.81 -17.40
C CYS A 186 1.10 8.01 -18.87
N THR A 187 -0.20 8.10 -19.20
CA THR A 187 -0.64 8.48 -20.55
C THR A 187 -0.41 10.00 -20.79
N PRO A 188 -0.24 10.45 -22.05
CA PRO A 188 -0.04 11.86 -22.38
C PRO A 188 -1.17 12.77 -21.87
N ASP A 189 -2.42 12.32 -22.00
CA ASP A 189 -3.64 13.02 -21.61
C ASP A 189 -3.97 12.92 -20.11
N CYS A 190 -3.17 12.14 -19.35
CA CYS A 190 -3.35 11.99 -17.92
C CYS A 190 -3.30 13.36 -17.22
N LYS A 191 -4.16 13.53 -16.23
CA LYS A 191 -4.24 14.76 -15.43
C LYS A 191 -3.74 14.48 -14.03
N LEU A 192 -2.68 15.18 -13.62
CA LEU A 192 -2.07 15.04 -12.30
C LEU A 192 -2.17 16.37 -11.53
N SER A 193 -2.38 16.31 -10.22
CA SER A 193 -2.40 17.51 -9.37
C SER A 193 -2.15 17.18 -7.90
N ILE A 194 -1.33 18.03 -7.25
CA ILE A 194 -1.27 18.12 -5.78
C ILE A 194 -2.41 19.07 -5.39
N MET A 195 -3.59 18.51 -5.14
CA MET A 195 -4.85 19.26 -5.12
C MET A 195 -5.26 19.74 -3.72
N GLU A 196 -4.53 19.37 -2.70
CA GLU A 196 -4.87 19.55 -1.27
C GLU A 196 -5.13 21.03 -0.92
N ALA A 197 -4.35 21.96 -1.45
CA ALA A 197 -4.51 23.40 -1.20
C ALA A 197 -5.91 23.93 -1.61
N LYS A 198 -6.54 23.35 -2.63
CA LYS A 198 -7.92 23.72 -3.02
C LYS A 198 -8.96 23.35 -1.96
N TRP A 199 -8.62 22.48 -1.03
CA TRP A 199 -9.44 22.02 0.08
C TRP A 199 -9.01 22.61 1.43
N GLY A 200 -8.02 23.52 1.44
CA GLY A 200 -7.44 24.08 2.66
C GLY A 200 -6.62 23.07 3.45
N LEU A 201 -6.06 22.07 2.77
CA LEU A 201 -5.25 20.99 3.34
C LEU A 201 -3.83 21.05 2.82
N ILE A 202 -2.94 20.29 3.44
CA ILE A 202 -1.58 20.03 2.96
C ILE A 202 -1.49 18.61 2.38
N PRO A 203 -0.52 18.30 1.50
CA PRO A 203 -0.29 16.94 1.00
C PRO A 203 0.38 16.08 2.09
N ASP A 204 -0.42 15.53 3.00
CA ASP A 204 0.01 14.84 4.22
C ASP A 204 0.11 13.30 4.11
N MET A 205 -0.04 12.76 2.88
CA MET A 205 0.03 11.32 2.63
C MET A 205 1.42 10.90 2.12
N SER A 206 2.49 11.33 2.78
CA SER A 206 3.91 11.13 2.50
C SER A 206 4.54 11.96 1.37
N ALA A 207 3.85 12.96 0.80
CA ALA A 207 4.38 13.79 -0.29
C ALA A 207 5.70 14.48 0.06
N SER A 208 5.88 14.95 1.30
CA SER A 208 7.13 15.60 1.73
C SER A 208 8.35 14.68 1.67
N VAL A 209 8.13 13.37 1.82
CA VAL A 209 9.19 12.35 1.72
C VAL A 209 9.47 11.99 0.27
N THR A 210 8.43 11.88 -0.56
CA THR A 210 8.58 11.39 -1.94
C THR A 210 8.94 12.51 -2.92
N LEU A 211 8.32 13.71 -2.83
CA LEU A 211 8.59 14.82 -3.74
C LEU A 211 10.04 15.32 -3.67
N ARG A 212 10.63 15.34 -2.48
CA ARG A 212 12.02 15.81 -2.31
C ARG A 212 13.05 14.98 -3.08
N GLU A 213 12.70 13.75 -3.44
CA GLU A 213 13.55 12.83 -4.20
C GLU A 213 13.33 12.96 -5.73
N LEU A 214 12.29 13.67 -6.16
CA LEU A 214 11.83 13.68 -7.54
C LEU A 214 11.96 15.03 -8.21
N VAL A 215 11.59 16.11 -7.52
CA VAL A 215 11.48 17.44 -8.12
C VAL A 215 12.23 18.50 -7.30
N PRO A 216 12.69 19.60 -7.93
CA PRO A 216 13.19 20.77 -7.20
C PRO A 216 12.15 21.33 -6.24
N ILE A 217 12.61 21.93 -5.12
CA ILE A 217 11.73 22.41 -4.05
C ILE A 217 10.76 23.51 -4.49
N ASP A 218 11.15 24.36 -5.41
CA ASP A 218 10.32 25.43 -5.97
C ASP A 218 9.20 24.84 -6.83
N VAL A 219 9.47 23.82 -7.64
CA VAL A 219 8.48 23.07 -8.40
C VAL A 219 7.47 22.38 -7.47
N ALA A 220 7.96 21.71 -6.41
CA ALA A 220 7.09 21.09 -5.41
C ALA A 220 6.16 22.13 -4.75
N LYS A 221 6.70 23.31 -4.39
CA LYS A 221 5.93 24.42 -3.80
C LYS A 221 4.91 25.00 -4.79
N GLU A 222 5.30 25.26 -6.04
CA GLU A 222 4.39 25.76 -7.07
C GLU A 222 3.20 24.82 -7.25
N LEU A 223 3.46 23.52 -7.46
CA LEU A 223 2.42 22.51 -7.63
C LEU A 223 1.49 22.42 -6.41
N THR A 224 2.07 22.48 -5.21
CA THR A 224 1.32 22.39 -3.95
C THR A 224 0.50 23.66 -3.68
N PHE A 225 1.10 24.86 -3.83
CA PHE A 225 0.42 26.11 -3.48
C PHE A 225 -0.69 26.46 -4.45
N THR A 226 -0.52 26.15 -5.74
CA THR A 226 -1.50 26.45 -6.77
C THR A 226 -2.54 25.36 -6.93
N GLY A 227 -2.20 24.10 -6.58
CA GLY A 227 -3.02 22.94 -6.89
C GLY A 227 -3.32 22.83 -8.38
N LYS A 228 -2.40 23.33 -9.26
CA LYS A 228 -2.59 23.26 -10.71
C LYS A 228 -2.67 21.82 -11.21
N ILE A 229 -3.42 21.64 -12.27
CA ILE A 229 -3.46 20.36 -12.99
C ILE A 229 -2.39 20.43 -14.08
N VAL A 230 -1.55 19.41 -14.15
CA VAL A 230 -0.56 19.21 -15.21
C VAL A 230 -0.94 17.99 -16.05
N THR A 231 -0.57 18.01 -17.33
CA THR A 231 -0.72 16.85 -18.23
C THR A 231 0.35 15.79 -17.94
N GLY A 232 0.20 14.60 -18.53
CA GLY A 232 1.23 13.56 -18.43
C GLY A 232 2.57 14.00 -19.03
N GLU A 233 2.53 14.76 -20.13
CA GLU A 233 3.72 15.31 -20.76
C GLU A 233 4.42 16.35 -19.88
N GLU A 234 3.66 17.30 -19.31
CA GLU A 234 4.20 18.27 -18.35
C GLU A 234 4.76 17.59 -17.10
N ALA A 235 4.08 16.56 -16.59
CA ALA A 235 4.53 15.78 -15.43
C ALA A 235 5.88 15.07 -15.69
N ALA A 236 6.11 14.59 -16.92
CA ALA A 236 7.40 14.02 -17.33
C ALA A 236 8.49 15.09 -17.40
N GLN A 237 8.20 16.28 -17.95
CA GLN A 237 9.14 17.41 -17.98
C GLN A 237 9.53 17.89 -16.57
N LEU A 238 8.58 17.81 -15.62
CA LEU A 238 8.79 18.18 -14.22
C LEU A 238 9.40 17.06 -13.36
N ASN A 239 9.71 15.89 -13.92
CA ASN A 239 10.17 14.69 -13.20
C ASN A 239 9.16 14.13 -12.18
N LEU A 240 7.89 14.52 -12.20
CA LEU A 240 6.84 13.91 -11.39
C LEU A 240 6.59 12.46 -11.79
N VAL A 241 6.77 12.15 -13.08
CA VAL A 241 6.70 10.79 -13.60
C VAL A 241 7.99 10.43 -14.34
N THR A 242 8.30 9.14 -14.37
CA THR A 242 9.51 8.63 -15.02
C THR A 242 9.46 8.82 -16.53
N ARG A 243 8.31 8.52 -17.13
CA ARG A 243 8.04 8.73 -18.57
C ARG A 243 6.55 8.82 -18.84
N CYS A 244 6.24 9.57 -19.92
CA CYS A 244 4.94 9.60 -20.54
C CYS A 244 4.94 8.58 -21.70
N VAL A 245 3.94 7.70 -21.76
CA VAL A 245 3.82 6.61 -22.75
C VAL A 245 2.36 6.33 -23.06
N GLU A 246 2.05 5.82 -24.25
CA GLU A 246 0.67 5.51 -24.65
C GLU A 246 0.04 4.37 -23.83
N ASP A 247 0.82 3.36 -23.47
CA ASP A 247 0.38 2.21 -22.66
C ASP A 247 1.23 2.10 -21.39
N PRO A 248 0.87 2.82 -20.31
CA PRO A 248 1.63 2.77 -19.06
C PRO A 248 1.57 1.41 -18.37
N LEU A 249 0.49 0.64 -18.54
CA LEU A 249 0.38 -0.70 -17.96
C LEU A 249 1.29 -1.69 -18.68
N GLY A 250 1.28 -1.69 -20.02
CA GLY A 250 2.19 -2.51 -20.82
C GLY A 250 3.65 -2.18 -20.58
N GLU A 251 4.00 -0.89 -20.43
CA GLU A 251 5.36 -0.48 -20.09
C GLU A 251 5.75 -0.93 -18.67
N ALA A 252 4.87 -0.80 -17.69
CA ALA A 252 5.11 -1.29 -16.34
C ALA A 252 5.35 -2.82 -16.32
N GLU A 253 4.56 -3.58 -17.10
CA GLU A 253 4.75 -5.02 -17.24
C GLU A 253 6.07 -5.39 -17.91
N ARG A 254 6.45 -4.65 -18.96
CA ARG A 254 7.72 -4.85 -19.65
C ARG A 254 8.90 -4.65 -18.69
N ILE A 255 8.92 -3.56 -17.95
CA ILE A 255 9.96 -3.26 -16.96
C ILE A 255 9.94 -4.27 -15.81
N ALA A 256 8.77 -4.64 -15.27
CA ALA A 256 8.66 -5.65 -14.23
C ALA A 256 9.26 -7.00 -14.69
N LYS A 257 9.00 -7.42 -15.93
CA LYS A 257 9.60 -8.64 -16.51
C LYS A 257 11.12 -8.56 -16.61
N GLU A 258 11.68 -7.41 -16.97
CA GLU A 258 13.14 -7.22 -16.95
C GLU A 258 13.71 -7.33 -15.54
N ILE A 259 13.04 -6.72 -14.55
CA ILE A 259 13.45 -6.76 -13.14
C ILE A 259 13.43 -8.19 -12.58
N VAL A 260 12.35 -8.94 -12.78
CA VAL A 260 12.27 -10.31 -12.28
C VAL A 260 13.23 -11.27 -12.98
N GLY A 261 13.77 -10.87 -14.11
CA GLY A 261 14.89 -11.54 -14.78
C GLY A 261 16.26 -11.36 -14.10
N ARG A 262 16.37 -10.55 -13.04
CA ARG A 262 17.61 -10.26 -12.28
C ARG A 262 17.59 -10.96 -10.92
N SER A 263 18.71 -10.93 -10.19
CA SER A 263 18.80 -11.46 -8.82
C SER A 263 17.85 -10.70 -7.88
N PRO A 264 16.94 -11.38 -7.15
CA PRO A 264 16.02 -10.72 -6.21
C PRO A 264 16.75 -9.99 -5.08
N ASP A 265 17.85 -10.58 -4.58
CA ASP A 265 18.62 -9.98 -3.50
C ASP A 265 19.33 -8.71 -3.98
N ALA A 266 19.90 -8.72 -5.19
CA ALA A 266 20.56 -7.55 -5.76
C ALA A 266 19.60 -6.40 -6.01
N ILE A 267 18.40 -6.68 -6.55
CA ILE A 267 17.37 -5.66 -6.76
C ILE A 267 16.89 -5.09 -5.43
N SER A 268 16.64 -5.94 -4.43
CA SER A 268 16.25 -5.50 -3.10
C SER A 268 17.32 -4.63 -2.43
N ALA A 269 18.59 -5.03 -2.52
CA ALA A 269 19.71 -4.28 -1.98
C ALA A 269 19.87 -2.93 -2.69
N ALA A 270 19.76 -2.89 -4.03
CA ALA A 270 19.83 -1.65 -4.79
C ALA A 270 18.73 -0.65 -4.41
N LYS A 271 17.49 -1.12 -4.24
CA LYS A 271 16.40 -0.25 -3.76
C LYS A 271 16.71 0.32 -2.37
N GLN A 272 17.12 -0.51 -1.42
CA GLN A 272 17.50 -0.07 -0.07
C GLN A 272 18.65 0.95 -0.09
N LEU A 273 19.66 0.71 -0.94
CA LEU A 273 20.81 1.59 -1.09
C LEU A 273 20.37 3.00 -1.47
N TYR A 274 19.57 3.14 -2.51
CA TYR A 274 19.12 4.46 -2.96
C TYR A 274 18.15 5.11 -1.98
N GLN A 275 17.22 4.37 -1.39
CA GLN A 275 16.28 4.93 -0.42
C GLN A 275 16.97 5.48 0.84
N LYS A 276 18.02 4.82 1.31
CA LYS A 276 18.75 5.25 2.51
C LYS A 276 19.70 6.42 2.23
N ASN A 277 20.36 6.42 1.06
CA ASN A 277 21.50 7.29 0.82
C ASN A 277 21.20 8.51 -0.04
N TRP A 278 20.10 8.54 -0.84
CA TRP A 278 19.93 9.49 -1.94
C TRP A 278 19.88 10.97 -1.51
N VAL A 279 19.33 11.27 -0.34
CA VAL A 279 19.08 12.67 0.05
C VAL A 279 19.89 13.14 1.24
N TYR A 280 20.16 12.30 2.24
CA TYR A 280 20.65 12.77 3.54
C TYR A 280 21.89 12.07 4.06
N ALA A 281 22.33 10.97 3.47
CA ALA A 281 23.51 10.29 3.95
C ALA A 281 24.79 11.09 3.61
N SER A 282 25.78 11.04 4.50
CA SER A 282 27.12 11.50 4.19
C SER A 282 27.77 10.58 3.14
N GLU A 283 28.84 11.04 2.47
CA GLU A 283 29.60 10.18 1.55
C GLU A 283 30.14 8.94 2.27
N GLU A 284 30.65 9.10 3.48
CA GLU A 284 31.16 8.00 4.30
C GLU A 284 30.07 6.96 4.61
N ASP A 285 28.89 7.41 5.07
CA ASP A 285 27.76 6.51 5.34
C ASP A 285 27.29 5.80 4.07
N SER A 286 27.26 6.51 2.95
CA SER A 286 26.87 5.97 1.66
C SER A 286 27.80 4.85 1.20
N LEU A 287 29.10 5.11 1.21
CA LEU A 287 30.14 4.14 0.81
C LEU A 287 30.20 2.93 1.77
N ASN A 288 30.05 3.16 3.06
CA ASN A 288 29.95 2.09 4.04
C ASN A 288 28.71 1.21 3.80
N TYR A 289 27.56 1.81 3.51
CA TYR A 289 26.34 1.05 3.25
C TYR A 289 26.40 0.26 1.92
N GLU A 290 27.02 0.82 0.88
CA GLU A 290 27.35 0.06 -0.34
C GLU A 290 28.15 -1.20 -0.04
N MET A 291 29.22 -1.06 0.74
CA MET A 291 30.07 -2.14 1.15
C MET A 291 29.31 -3.21 1.97
N GLU A 292 28.47 -2.78 2.92
CA GLU A 292 27.67 -3.68 3.74
C GLU A 292 26.68 -4.50 2.88
N LEU A 293 25.93 -3.84 2.01
CA LEU A 293 24.99 -4.51 1.11
C LEU A 293 25.72 -5.45 0.16
N GLN A 294 26.83 -5.02 -0.44
CA GLN A 294 27.61 -5.84 -1.37
C GLN A 294 28.15 -7.11 -0.69
N LYS A 295 28.60 -7.04 0.56
CA LYS A 295 29.03 -8.22 1.34
C LYS A 295 27.93 -9.26 1.49
N THR A 296 26.66 -8.84 1.60
CA THR A 296 25.52 -9.78 1.71
C THR A 296 25.25 -10.52 0.40
N LEU A 297 25.65 -9.96 -0.73
CA LEU A 297 25.41 -10.50 -2.06
C LEU A 297 26.50 -11.44 -2.52
N LEU A 298 27.76 -11.11 -2.27
CA LEU A 298 28.92 -11.87 -2.74
C LEU A 298 28.87 -13.32 -2.24
N GLY A 299 29.04 -14.27 -3.17
CA GLY A 299 29.00 -15.71 -2.88
C GLY A 299 27.61 -16.27 -2.56
N SER A 300 26.55 -15.45 -2.61
CA SER A 300 25.18 -15.94 -2.42
C SER A 300 24.72 -16.75 -3.62
N TRP A 301 23.75 -17.66 -3.41
CA TRP A 301 23.18 -18.45 -4.50
C TRP A 301 22.65 -17.58 -5.64
N ASN A 302 21.90 -16.54 -5.32
CA ASN A 302 21.32 -15.66 -6.34
C ASN A 302 22.36 -14.85 -7.11
N GLN A 303 23.50 -14.53 -6.48
CA GLN A 303 24.63 -13.91 -7.16
C GLN A 303 25.32 -14.91 -8.11
N ILE A 304 25.53 -16.18 -7.68
CA ILE A 304 26.10 -17.25 -8.51
C ILE A 304 25.16 -17.52 -9.69
N ALA A 305 23.85 -17.66 -9.46
CA ALA A 305 22.87 -17.88 -10.51
C ALA A 305 22.83 -16.73 -11.54
N ALA A 306 23.00 -15.50 -11.09
CA ALA A 306 23.09 -14.32 -11.97
C ALA A 306 24.37 -14.34 -12.81
N SER A 307 25.51 -14.66 -12.20
CA SER A 307 26.81 -14.72 -12.89
C SER A 307 26.86 -15.83 -13.93
N THR A 308 26.41 -17.04 -13.60
CA THR A 308 26.41 -18.20 -14.51
C THR A 308 25.50 -17.99 -15.72
N LYS A 309 24.46 -17.18 -15.59
CA LYS A 309 23.59 -16.81 -16.72
C LYS A 309 24.38 -16.14 -17.86
N ASN A 310 25.41 -15.35 -17.54
CA ASN A 310 26.26 -14.68 -18.53
C ASN A 310 27.18 -15.68 -19.28
N PHE A 311 27.36 -16.89 -18.72
CA PHE A 311 28.09 -17.98 -19.35
C PHE A 311 27.16 -19.02 -20.00
N GLY A 312 25.86 -18.68 -20.19
CA GLY A 312 24.88 -19.55 -20.84
C GLY A 312 24.20 -20.56 -19.92
N TRP A 313 24.53 -20.60 -18.64
CA TRP A 313 23.93 -21.53 -17.68
C TRP A 313 22.72 -20.83 -17.01
N ARG A 314 21.57 -21.52 -16.94
CA ARG A 314 20.35 -20.99 -16.37
C ARG A 314 20.03 -21.70 -15.05
N LEU A 315 20.58 -21.20 -13.95
CA LEU A 315 20.20 -21.62 -12.60
C LEU A 315 18.98 -20.82 -12.13
N PRO A 316 18.03 -21.45 -11.41
CA PRO A 316 16.87 -20.75 -10.86
C PRO A 316 17.30 -19.81 -9.74
N TYR A 317 16.66 -18.65 -9.64
CA TYR A 317 16.77 -17.81 -8.46
C TYR A 317 15.94 -18.40 -7.31
N TRP A 318 16.48 -18.31 -6.11
CA TRP A 318 15.72 -18.54 -4.88
C TRP A 318 14.94 -17.29 -4.50
N SER A 319 13.94 -17.44 -3.62
CA SER A 319 13.24 -16.32 -3.04
C SER A 319 14.21 -15.35 -2.37
N ARG A 320 13.82 -14.08 -2.32
CA ARG A 320 14.60 -13.00 -1.69
C ARG A 320 14.91 -13.36 -0.22
N LYS A 321 16.14 -13.11 0.20
CA LYS A 321 16.53 -13.20 1.60
C LYS A 321 15.92 -12.04 2.38
N ASP A 322 15.44 -12.31 3.59
CA ASP A 322 15.09 -11.25 4.52
C ASP A 322 16.34 -10.48 4.95
N SER A 323 16.21 -9.17 5.14
CA SER A 323 17.34 -8.34 5.57
C SER A 323 17.79 -8.74 6.97
N PRO A 324 19.09 -8.58 7.28
CA PRO A 324 19.63 -8.71 8.64
C PRO A 324 18.90 -7.83 9.67
N ASP A 325 18.34 -6.68 9.25
CA ASP A 325 17.66 -5.73 10.13
C ASP A 325 16.31 -6.23 10.68
N ASN A 326 15.71 -7.28 10.11
CA ASN A 326 14.49 -7.92 10.62
C ASN A 326 14.74 -9.03 11.65
N LYS A 327 15.98 -9.18 12.14
CA LYS A 327 16.35 -10.12 13.22
C LYS A 327 16.41 -9.45 14.61
N LYS A 328 15.72 -8.32 14.77
CA LYS A 328 15.56 -7.68 16.09
C LYS A 328 14.14 -7.85 16.62
#